data_a0d112a3cafb91b4740ac7ca4d5f5d87
#
_entry.id   a0d112a3cafb91b4740ac7ca4d5f5d87
#
_cell.length_a   1.000
_cell.length_b   1.000
_cell.length_c   1.000
_cell.angle_alpha   90.00
_cell.angle_beta   90.00
_cell.angle_gamma   90.00
#
_symmetry.space_group_name_H-M   'P 1'
#
loop_
_entity.id
_entity.type
_entity.pdbx_description
1 polymer ?
#
loop_
_entity_poly.entity_id
_entity_poly.type
_entity_poly.pdbx_seq_one_letter_code
_entity_poly.pdbx_strand_id
1 'polypeptide(L)'
;MHYPVLVNPRKPSLSRMPMKKPKRATAAKAKKGRKASRRRTKVVPKRAAAPRRASRTGAAKTIGKTKTIGKTASKDTSKATIRSLRAKLSQALRRIAELEAAADTDFLLDIPNRRGFERELQRAIAYMKRYRASGALIVLDVDRLKPINDSFGHAAGDEVLKTIATTLTRQIRASDVVGRLGGDEFALLLWNLSETDAKAKAAIFEQAIDDLSFTFRGQHVTAGASAGVAQLGAQSDAVRALEEADAAMYVRKAHRRHEPRIRLVSS
;
A
#
# COMPACT_ATOMS: atom_id res chain seq x y z
N MET A 1 25.51 -49.39 -13.58
CA MET A 1 24.75 -48.25 -14.18
C MET A 1 25.58 -47.01 -14.02
N HIS A 2 26.18 -46.52 -15.14
CA HIS A 2 27.08 -45.36 -15.16
C HIS A 2 26.27 -44.08 -15.41
N TYR A 3 26.44 -43.10 -14.56
CA TYR A 3 25.95 -41.73 -14.84
C TYR A 3 27.07 -40.93 -15.50
N PRO A 4 26.81 -40.19 -16.63
CA PRO A 4 27.83 -39.34 -17.23
C PRO A 4 27.90 -37.99 -16.52
N VAL A 5 29.11 -37.57 -16.20
CA VAL A 5 29.51 -36.28 -15.67
C VAL A 5 29.37 -35.21 -16.77
N LEU A 6 28.50 -34.23 -16.57
CA LEU A 6 28.36 -33.06 -17.46
C LEU A 6 29.47 -32.03 -17.18
N VAL A 7 30.31 -31.82 -18.16
CA VAL A 7 31.41 -30.86 -18.19
C VAL A 7 30.84 -29.45 -18.37
N ASN A 8 31.26 -28.52 -17.48
CA ASN A 8 30.88 -27.12 -17.43
C ASN A 8 31.65 -26.30 -18.49
N PRO A 9 31.03 -25.59 -19.44
CA PRO A 9 31.75 -24.73 -20.38
C PRO A 9 32.12 -23.38 -19.76
N ARG A 10 33.33 -22.96 -20.02
CA ARG A 10 34.13 -21.81 -19.56
C ARG A 10 33.42 -20.47 -19.75
N LYS A 11 33.54 -19.59 -18.75
CA LYS A 11 33.18 -18.15 -18.79
C LYS A 11 34.03 -17.42 -19.82
N PRO A 12 33.48 -16.50 -20.66
CA PRO A 12 34.29 -15.61 -21.48
C PRO A 12 34.84 -14.44 -20.62
N SER A 13 36.10 -14.09 -20.89
CA SER A 13 36.88 -13.02 -20.27
C SER A 13 36.36 -11.65 -20.66
N LEU A 14 36.17 -10.78 -19.64
CA LEU A 14 35.87 -9.35 -19.80
C LEU A 14 37.08 -8.60 -20.37
N SER A 15 37.05 -8.21 -21.65
CA SER A 15 37.95 -7.24 -22.24
C SER A 15 37.53 -5.82 -21.84
N ARG A 16 38.49 -5.05 -21.34
CA ARG A 16 38.38 -3.65 -20.93
C ARG A 16 37.93 -2.75 -22.09
N MET A 17 36.81 -2.05 -21.96
CA MET A 17 36.49 -0.88 -22.78
C MET A 17 36.88 0.42 -22.06
N PRO A 18 37.40 1.45 -22.76
CA PRO A 18 37.91 2.67 -22.17
C PRO A 18 36.77 3.63 -21.77
N MET A 19 36.86 4.17 -20.54
CA MET A 19 35.98 5.18 -20.00
C MET A 19 36.15 6.52 -20.74
N LYS A 20 35.07 7.03 -21.36
CA LYS A 20 34.99 8.41 -21.85
C LYS A 20 34.65 9.35 -20.68
N LYS A 21 35.51 10.36 -20.47
CA LYS A 21 35.32 11.44 -19.48
C LYS A 21 34.13 12.33 -19.86
N PRO A 22 33.30 12.80 -18.91
CA PRO A 22 32.22 13.75 -19.19
C PRO A 22 32.79 15.17 -19.42
N LYS A 23 32.28 15.85 -20.47
CA LYS A 23 32.58 17.25 -20.80
C LYS A 23 31.86 18.17 -19.78
N ARG A 24 32.59 19.13 -19.22
CA ARG A 24 32.10 20.26 -18.43
C ARG A 24 31.13 21.10 -19.25
N ALA A 25 29.91 21.28 -18.78
CA ALA A 25 28.97 22.27 -19.27
C ALA A 25 29.16 23.59 -18.50
N THR A 26 29.30 24.67 -19.26
CA THR A 26 29.49 26.04 -18.83
C THR A 26 28.24 26.63 -18.18
N ALA A 27 28.46 27.37 -17.09
CA ALA A 27 27.46 28.13 -16.35
C ALA A 27 26.91 29.31 -17.17
N ALA A 28 25.58 29.37 -17.37
CA ALA A 28 24.86 30.53 -17.83
C ALA A 28 24.27 31.31 -16.66
N LYS A 29 24.66 32.61 -16.56
CA LYS A 29 24.16 33.61 -15.62
C LYS A 29 22.66 33.83 -15.85
N ALA A 30 21.82 33.69 -14.85
CA ALA A 30 20.45 34.19 -14.84
C ALA A 30 20.28 35.33 -13.83
N LYS A 31 19.61 36.35 -14.30
CA LYS A 31 19.44 37.72 -13.75
C LYS A 31 18.59 37.74 -12.47
N LYS A 32 18.98 38.71 -11.60
CA LYS A 32 18.24 39.21 -10.43
C LYS A 32 16.80 39.59 -10.78
N GLY A 33 15.83 39.09 -10.01
CA GLY A 33 14.45 39.52 -9.97
C GLY A 33 13.97 39.73 -8.53
N ARG A 34 13.80 40.99 -8.19
CA ARG A 34 13.02 41.74 -7.17
C ARG A 34 12.45 40.98 -5.95
N LYS A 35 12.95 41.45 -4.80
CA LYS A 35 12.38 41.33 -3.45
C LYS A 35 10.95 41.91 -3.39
N ALA A 36 10.00 41.18 -2.88
CA ALA A 36 8.77 41.67 -2.28
C ALA A 36 8.79 41.37 -0.78
N SER A 37 8.97 42.42 -0.01
CA SER A 37 8.91 42.50 1.44
C SER A 37 7.45 42.30 1.91
N ARG A 38 7.17 41.21 2.63
CA ARG A 38 5.94 41.09 3.43
C ARG A 38 6.29 41.33 4.90
N ARG A 39 5.92 42.54 5.38
CA ARG A 39 5.93 42.98 6.79
C ARG A 39 5.16 41.96 7.65
N ARG A 40 5.86 41.34 8.60
CA ARG A 40 5.27 40.66 9.75
C ARG A 40 4.96 41.70 10.82
N THR A 41 3.68 41.98 11.04
CA THR A 41 3.21 42.71 12.21
C THR A 41 3.35 41.82 13.46
N LYS A 42 4.26 42.23 14.36
CA LYS A 42 4.36 41.73 15.73
C LYS A 42 3.19 42.28 16.54
N VAL A 43 2.28 41.44 16.97
CA VAL A 43 1.32 41.74 18.02
C VAL A 43 2.00 41.53 19.36
N VAL A 44 2.19 42.62 20.10
CA VAL A 44 2.70 42.63 21.49
C VAL A 44 1.47 42.56 22.42
N PRO A 45 1.35 41.59 23.35
CA PRO A 45 0.28 41.68 24.35
C PRO A 45 0.63 42.69 25.42
N LYS A 46 -0.28 43.64 25.67
CA LYS A 46 -0.24 44.62 26.74
C LYS A 46 -0.20 43.97 28.12
N ARG A 47 0.83 44.30 28.91
CA ARG A 47 0.91 44.04 30.34
C ARG A 47 -0.17 44.83 31.06
N ALA A 48 -1.05 44.14 31.79
CA ALA A 48 -1.94 44.74 32.75
C ALA A 48 -1.16 45.12 34.03
N ALA A 49 -1.42 46.34 34.50
CA ALA A 49 -0.80 46.93 35.66
C ALA A 49 -1.29 46.28 36.98
N ALA A 50 -0.35 46.15 37.92
CA ALA A 50 -0.63 45.71 39.27
C ALA A 50 -1.26 46.83 40.11
N PRO A 51 -2.21 46.58 41.01
CA PRO A 51 -2.67 47.58 41.93
C PRO A 51 -1.78 47.64 43.17
N ARG A 52 -1.65 48.90 43.67
CA ARG A 52 -0.84 49.36 44.75
C ARG A 52 -1.25 48.74 46.12
N ARG A 53 -0.20 48.46 46.88
CA ARG A 53 -0.13 48.10 48.30
C ARG A 53 -0.80 49.17 49.19
N ALA A 54 -1.78 48.78 50.00
CA ALA A 54 -2.23 49.50 51.16
C ALA A 54 -1.79 48.74 52.41
N SER A 55 -0.94 49.43 53.20
CA SER A 55 -0.53 49.00 54.51
C SER A 55 -1.64 49.21 55.51
N ARG A 56 -1.92 48.21 56.33
CA ARG A 56 -2.53 48.43 57.65
C ARG A 56 -2.02 47.39 58.68
N THR A 57 -1.48 47.93 59.71
CA THR A 57 -0.96 47.39 60.95
C THR A 57 -2.02 46.66 61.76
N GLY A 58 -1.62 45.64 62.48
CA GLY A 58 -2.15 45.39 63.80
C GLY A 58 -2.69 43.99 64.09
N ALA A 59 -2.07 43.46 65.12
CA ALA A 59 -2.59 42.53 66.13
C ALA A 59 -2.40 41.02 65.91
N ALA A 60 -1.77 40.56 66.88
CA ALA A 60 -1.25 39.29 67.34
C ALA A 60 -2.24 38.13 67.51
N LYS A 61 -1.62 36.94 67.54
CA LYS A 61 -2.01 35.71 68.25
C LYS A 61 -3.23 34.95 67.77
N THR A 62 -3.00 33.78 67.14
CA THR A 62 -3.37 32.51 67.79
C THR A 62 -2.71 31.36 67.02
N ILE A 63 -2.01 30.53 67.79
CA ILE A 63 -1.40 29.28 67.30
C ILE A 63 -2.54 28.29 66.97
N GLY A 64 -2.78 28.06 65.69
CA GLY A 64 -3.63 26.99 65.20
C GLY A 64 -2.80 25.98 64.42
N LYS A 65 -2.57 24.78 64.99
CA LYS A 65 -2.02 23.63 64.30
C LYS A 65 -2.89 23.32 63.07
N THR A 66 -2.62 23.87 61.91
CA THR A 66 -3.22 23.42 60.68
C THR A 66 -2.52 22.15 60.20
N LYS A 67 -3.24 21.06 60.40
CA LYS A 67 -2.97 19.72 59.92
C LYS A 67 -2.65 19.77 58.43
N THR A 68 -1.42 19.44 58.04
CA THR A 68 -1.00 19.24 56.68
C THR A 68 -1.61 17.93 56.15
N ILE A 69 -2.91 17.93 55.87
CA ILE A 69 -3.63 16.83 55.24
C ILE A 69 -4.31 17.41 54.01
N GLY A 70 -3.64 17.30 52.87
CA GLY A 70 -4.29 17.75 51.62
C GLY A 70 -3.50 17.62 50.34
N LYS A 71 -2.12 17.53 50.41
CA LYS A 71 -1.31 17.53 49.17
C LYS A 71 -0.95 16.15 48.60
N THR A 72 -1.01 15.08 49.38
CA THR A 72 -0.67 13.72 48.94
C THR A 72 -1.90 13.03 48.29
N ALA A 73 -3.07 13.17 48.86
CA ALA A 73 -4.32 12.57 48.31
C ALA A 73 -4.69 13.09 46.91
N SER A 74 -4.46 14.40 46.64
CA SER A 74 -4.74 15.00 45.33
C SER A 74 -3.80 14.48 44.23
N LYS A 75 -2.50 14.23 44.54
CA LYS A 75 -1.52 13.71 43.58
C LYS A 75 -1.83 12.25 43.19
N ASP A 76 -2.27 11.44 44.16
CA ASP A 76 -2.56 10.02 43.88
C ASP A 76 -3.86 9.83 43.10
N THR A 77 -4.88 10.66 43.35
CA THR A 77 -6.10 10.70 42.56
C THR A 77 -5.81 11.13 41.11
N SER A 78 -4.97 12.14 40.92
CA SER A 78 -4.57 12.59 39.59
C SER A 78 -3.79 11.53 38.83
N LYS A 79 -2.87 10.81 39.48
CA LYS A 79 -2.13 9.68 38.89
C LYS A 79 -3.05 8.52 38.50
N ALA A 80 -4.02 8.18 39.36
CA ALA A 80 -5.00 7.15 39.08
C ALA A 80 -5.88 7.52 37.87
N THR A 81 -6.33 8.78 37.80
CA THR A 81 -7.11 9.32 36.69
C THR A 81 -6.30 9.28 35.38
N ILE A 82 -5.03 9.72 35.40
CA ILE A 82 -4.15 9.66 34.21
C ILE A 82 -3.94 8.22 33.75
N ARG A 83 -3.75 7.28 34.68
CA ARG A 83 -3.61 5.85 34.35
C ARG A 83 -4.89 5.30 33.71
N SER A 84 -6.04 5.63 34.27
CA SER A 84 -7.35 5.23 33.71
C SER A 84 -7.60 5.82 32.34
N LEU A 85 -7.31 7.10 32.12
CA LEU A 85 -7.44 7.76 30.80
C LEU A 85 -6.49 7.16 29.77
N ARG A 86 -5.26 6.85 30.13
CA ARG A 86 -4.29 6.16 29.26
C ARG A 86 -4.79 4.76 28.87
N ALA A 87 -5.35 4.01 29.81
CA ALA A 87 -5.92 2.69 29.54
C ALA A 87 -7.12 2.78 28.57
N LYS A 88 -8.04 3.72 28.80
CA LYS A 88 -9.18 3.97 27.90
C LYS A 88 -8.74 4.39 26.51
N LEU A 89 -7.75 5.29 26.40
CA LEU A 89 -7.19 5.71 25.12
C LEU A 89 -6.55 4.53 24.38
N SER A 90 -5.75 3.72 25.08
CA SER A 90 -5.14 2.52 24.49
C SER A 90 -6.18 1.50 24.01
N GLN A 91 -7.27 1.33 24.76
CA GLN A 91 -8.38 0.47 24.35
C GLN A 91 -9.12 1.03 23.13
N ALA A 92 -9.40 2.33 23.11
CA ALA A 92 -10.04 2.99 21.97
C ALA A 92 -9.19 2.90 20.71
N LEU A 93 -7.87 3.13 20.81
CA LEU A 93 -6.95 3.00 19.68
C LEU A 93 -6.89 1.57 19.15
N ARG A 94 -6.87 0.55 20.01
CA ARG A 94 -6.97 -0.85 19.58
C ARG A 94 -8.27 -1.13 18.84
N ARG A 95 -9.40 -0.63 19.38
CA ARG A 95 -10.70 -0.83 18.73
C ARG A 95 -10.81 -0.14 17.38
N ILE A 96 -10.22 1.06 17.23
CA ILE A 96 -10.13 1.74 15.95
C ILE A 96 -9.31 0.90 14.96
N ALA A 97 -8.13 0.42 15.37
CA ALA A 97 -7.29 -0.41 14.49
C ALA A 97 -7.99 -1.72 14.06
N GLU A 98 -8.73 -2.37 14.94
CA GLU A 98 -9.56 -3.55 14.62
C GLU A 98 -10.64 -3.23 13.58
N LEU A 99 -11.35 -2.11 13.78
CA LEU A 99 -12.42 -1.67 12.86
C LEU A 99 -11.84 -1.24 11.51
N GLU A 100 -10.70 -0.57 11.50
CA GLU A 100 -9.99 -0.20 10.26
C GLU A 100 -9.52 -1.45 9.50
N ALA A 101 -8.93 -2.44 10.19
CA ALA A 101 -8.53 -3.68 9.58
C ALA A 101 -9.73 -4.43 8.96
N ALA A 102 -10.84 -4.52 9.69
CA ALA A 102 -12.08 -5.12 9.16
C ALA A 102 -12.66 -4.33 7.97
N ALA A 103 -12.50 -2.98 7.96
CA ALA A 103 -12.97 -2.14 6.86
C ALA A 103 -12.07 -2.19 5.62
N ASP A 104 -10.83 -2.70 5.74
CA ASP A 104 -9.84 -2.75 4.66
C ASP A 104 -9.69 -4.13 4.03
N THR A 105 -10.45 -5.13 4.49
CA THR A 105 -10.39 -6.51 4.02
C THR A 105 -11.65 -6.86 3.22
N ASP A 106 -11.50 -7.63 2.14
CA ASP A 106 -12.63 -8.21 1.40
C ASP A 106 -13.16 -9.43 2.17
N PHE A 107 -14.47 -9.40 2.48
CA PHE A 107 -15.11 -10.43 3.32
C PHE A 107 -15.20 -11.82 2.65
N LEU A 108 -15.14 -11.87 1.30
CA LEU A 108 -15.25 -13.12 0.54
C LEU A 108 -13.90 -13.82 0.41
N LEU A 109 -12.82 -13.01 0.23
CA LEU A 109 -11.50 -13.48 -0.21
C LEU A 109 -10.42 -13.40 0.87
N ASP A 110 -10.69 -12.71 1.98
CA ASP A 110 -9.74 -12.47 3.10
C ASP A 110 -8.41 -11.83 2.64
N ILE A 111 -8.47 -10.99 1.62
CA ILE A 111 -7.37 -10.17 1.12
C ILE A 111 -7.75 -8.68 1.23
N PRO A 112 -6.82 -7.72 1.14
CA PRO A 112 -7.14 -6.31 1.08
C PRO A 112 -8.22 -6.00 0.04
N ASN A 113 -9.25 -5.25 0.44
CA ASN A 113 -10.20 -4.66 -0.50
C ASN A 113 -9.58 -3.42 -1.16
N ARG A 114 -10.30 -2.73 -2.05
CA ARG A 114 -9.82 -1.52 -2.75
C ARG A 114 -9.17 -0.52 -1.78
N ARG A 115 -9.83 -0.18 -0.70
CA ARG A 115 -9.35 0.79 0.28
C ARG A 115 -8.08 0.30 0.98
N GLY A 116 -8.06 -0.96 1.40
CA GLY A 116 -6.89 -1.58 2.02
C GLY A 116 -5.70 -1.61 1.07
N PHE A 117 -5.93 -2.01 -0.18
CA PHE A 117 -4.89 -2.06 -1.20
C PHE A 117 -4.33 -0.67 -1.56
N GLU A 118 -5.19 0.33 -1.77
CA GLU A 118 -4.76 1.70 -2.05
C GLU A 118 -3.91 2.28 -0.92
N ARG A 119 -4.22 1.95 0.34
CA ARG A 119 -3.42 2.34 1.50
C ARG A 119 -2.03 1.69 1.50
N GLU A 120 -1.94 0.40 1.17
CA GLU A 120 -0.65 -0.30 1.03
C GLU A 120 0.17 0.25 -0.14
N LEU A 121 -0.47 0.54 -1.27
CA LEU A 121 0.18 1.16 -2.43
C LEU A 121 0.77 2.54 -2.09
N GLN A 122 0.01 3.39 -1.37
CA GLN A 122 0.50 4.69 -0.91
C GLN A 122 1.70 4.56 0.03
N ARG A 123 1.68 3.59 0.97
CA ARG A 123 2.81 3.28 1.86
C ARG A 123 4.04 2.82 1.09
N ALA A 124 3.84 1.94 0.12
CA ALA A 124 4.92 1.44 -0.74
C ALA A 124 5.57 2.56 -1.55
N ILE A 125 4.78 3.43 -2.17
CA ILE A 125 5.29 4.59 -2.93
C ILE A 125 6.05 5.54 -2.00
N ALA A 126 5.55 5.82 -0.80
CA ALA A 126 6.25 6.64 0.18
C ALA A 126 7.60 6.02 0.59
N TYR A 127 7.67 4.71 0.75
CA TYR A 127 8.91 3.97 1.01
C TYR A 127 9.86 4.05 -0.19
N MET A 128 9.39 3.80 -1.41
CA MET A 128 10.18 3.87 -2.65
C MET A 128 10.77 5.26 -2.85
N LYS A 129 10.00 6.31 -2.56
CA LYS A 129 10.46 7.70 -2.61
C LYS A 129 11.60 7.97 -1.63
N ARG A 130 11.51 7.45 -0.39
CA ARG A 130 12.52 7.65 0.66
C ARG A 130 13.80 6.86 0.41
N TYR A 131 13.69 5.61 -0.01
CA TYR A 131 14.81 4.66 -0.08
C TYR A 131 15.26 4.36 -1.51
N ARG A 132 14.67 5.02 -2.52
CA ARG A 132 14.95 4.80 -3.95
C ARG A 132 14.76 3.34 -4.38
N ALA A 133 13.83 2.66 -3.73
CA ALA A 133 13.42 1.33 -4.13
C ALA A 133 12.52 1.38 -5.36
N SER A 134 12.33 0.24 -6.01
CA SER A 134 11.43 0.07 -7.15
C SER A 134 10.44 -1.06 -6.91
N GLY A 135 9.42 -1.15 -7.72
CA GLY A 135 8.43 -2.21 -7.69
C GLY A 135 7.52 -2.12 -8.91
N ALA A 136 6.48 -2.91 -8.93
CA ALA A 136 5.48 -2.87 -9.98
C ALA A 136 4.08 -3.00 -9.39
N LEU A 137 3.13 -2.33 -10.01
CA LEU A 137 1.70 -2.53 -9.84
C LEU A 137 1.18 -3.33 -11.04
N ILE A 138 0.45 -4.40 -10.76
CA ILE A 138 -0.27 -5.16 -11.77
C ILE A 138 -1.75 -5.07 -11.44
N VAL A 139 -2.57 -4.60 -12.37
CA VAL A 139 -4.03 -4.68 -12.30
C VAL A 139 -4.50 -5.81 -13.21
N LEU A 140 -5.42 -6.61 -12.73
CA LEU A 140 -5.89 -7.81 -13.39
C LEU A 140 -7.42 -7.88 -13.31
N ASP A 141 -8.06 -8.18 -14.44
CA ASP A 141 -9.51 -8.37 -14.57
C ASP A 141 -9.79 -9.83 -14.96
N VAL A 142 -10.74 -10.45 -14.27
CA VAL A 142 -11.13 -11.85 -14.52
C VAL A 142 -12.10 -11.91 -15.69
N ASP A 143 -11.67 -12.51 -16.77
CA ASP A 143 -12.50 -12.73 -17.95
C ASP A 143 -13.57 -13.79 -17.68
N ARG A 144 -14.79 -13.57 -18.20
CA ARG A 144 -15.93 -14.50 -18.20
C ARG A 144 -16.58 -14.79 -16.84
N LEU A 145 -16.31 -14.02 -15.80
CA LEU A 145 -16.98 -14.20 -14.51
C LEU A 145 -18.50 -14.00 -14.64
N LYS A 146 -18.95 -13.02 -15.44
CA LYS A 146 -20.37 -12.78 -15.65
C LYS A 146 -21.09 -13.96 -16.30
N PRO A 147 -20.65 -14.54 -17.43
CA PRO A 147 -21.25 -15.77 -17.98
C PRO A 147 -21.31 -16.94 -16.99
N ILE A 148 -20.31 -17.11 -16.14
CA ILE A 148 -20.32 -18.14 -15.09
C ILE A 148 -21.43 -17.86 -14.07
N ASN A 149 -21.54 -16.62 -13.58
CA ASN A 149 -22.61 -16.21 -12.67
C ASN A 149 -24.00 -16.41 -13.28
N ASP A 150 -24.18 -16.01 -14.53
CA ASP A 150 -25.46 -16.10 -15.24
C ASP A 150 -25.89 -17.56 -15.45
N SER A 151 -24.94 -18.48 -15.68
CA SER A 151 -25.22 -19.90 -15.96
C SER A 151 -25.32 -20.74 -14.69
N PHE A 152 -24.50 -20.50 -13.67
CA PHE A 152 -24.33 -21.36 -12.50
C PHE A 152 -24.67 -20.70 -11.16
N GLY A 153 -24.97 -19.40 -11.17
CA GLY A 153 -25.28 -18.59 -10.00
C GLY A 153 -24.05 -17.97 -9.35
N HIS A 154 -24.28 -16.97 -8.49
CA HIS A 154 -23.20 -16.22 -7.82
C HIS A 154 -22.27 -17.08 -6.97
N ALA A 155 -22.76 -18.17 -6.38
CA ALA A 155 -21.92 -19.08 -5.62
C ALA A 155 -20.81 -19.72 -6.47
N ALA A 156 -21.05 -19.99 -7.76
CA ALA A 156 -20.03 -20.47 -8.67
C ALA A 156 -18.97 -19.41 -8.97
N GLY A 157 -19.40 -18.16 -9.19
CA GLY A 157 -18.45 -17.03 -9.35
C GLY A 157 -17.63 -16.77 -8.10
N ASP A 158 -18.22 -16.89 -6.92
CA ASP A 158 -17.51 -16.75 -5.64
C ASP A 158 -16.42 -17.83 -5.48
N GLU A 159 -16.69 -19.08 -5.90
CA GLU A 159 -15.71 -20.15 -5.90
C GLU A 159 -14.56 -19.88 -6.86
N VAL A 160 -14.86 -19.38 -8.07
CA VAL A 160 -13.86 -18.95 -9.06
C VAL A 160 -12.97 -17.85 -8.47
N LEU A 161 -13.56 -16.81 -7.88
CA LEU A 161 -12.81 -15.70 -7.28
C LEU A 161 -11.92 -16.16 -6.11
N LYS A 162 -12.40 -17.06 -5.23
CA LYS A 162 -11.62 -17.65 -4.14
C LYS A 162 -10.42 -18.44 -4.65
N THR A 163 -10.62 -19.21 -5.71
CA THR A 163 -9.57 -20.02 -6.31
C THR A 163 -8.51 -19.12 -6.95
N ILE A 164 -8.93 -18.07 -7.66
CA ILE A 164 -8.01 -17.07 -8.26
C ILE A 164 -7.22 -16.35 -7.16
N ALA A 165 -7.87 -15.83 -6.11
CA ALA A 165 -7.19 -15.16 -5.00
C ALA A 165 -6.14 -16.07 -4.36
N THR A 166 -6.46 -17.33 -4.13
CA THR A 166 -5.53 -18.33 -3.59
C THR A 166 -4.36 -18.58 -4.54
N THR A 167 -4.62 -18.70 -5.84
CA THR A 167 -3.61 -18.92 -6.87
C THR A 167 -2.64 -17.74 -6.95
N LEU A 168 -3.14 -16.51 -6.96
CA LEU A 168 -2.33 -15.29 -6.96
C LEU A 168 -1.47 -15.19 -5.69
N THR A 169 -2.07 -15.41 -4.51
CA THR A 169 -1.39 -15.31 -3.21
C THR A 169 -0.25 -16.32 -3.08
N ARG A 170 -0.41 -17.53 -3.62
CA ARG A 170 0.64 -18.57 -3.61
C ARG A 170 1.82 -18.26 -4.52
N GLN A 171 1.65 -17.39 -5.50
CA GLN A 171 2.68 -17.06 -6.50
C GLN A 171 3.46 -15.79 -6.18
N ILE A 172 3.15 -15.10 -5.09
CA ILE A 172 3.84 -13.89 -4.64
C ILE A 172 4.65 -14.15 -3.37
N ARG A 173 5.53 -13.22 -3.04
CA ARG A 173 6.33 -13.26 -1.80
C ARG A 173 5.53 -12.70 -0.63
N ALA A 174 5.95 -13.00 0.59
CA ALA A 174 5.33 -12.43 1.80
C ALA A 174 5.42 -10.89 1.91
N SER A 175 6.35 -10.27 1.18
CA SER A 175 6.48 -8.80 1.07
C SER A 175 5.53 -8.16 0.06
N ASP A 176 5.00 -8.95 -0.85
CA ASP A 176 4.11 -8.48 -1.91
C ASP A 176 2.65 -8.49 -1.42
N VAL A 177 1.78 -7.75 -2.08
CA VAL A 177 0.39 -7.63 -1.66
C VAL A 177 -0.53 -7.97 -2.82
N VAL A 178 -1.55 -8.80 -2.57
CA VAL A 178 -2.71 -8.98 -3.45
C VAL A 178 -3.90 -8.29 -2.81
N GLY A 179 -4.72 -7.62 -3.60
CA GLY A 179 -5.98 -7.02 -3.16
C GLY A 179 -7.06 -7.13 -4.23
N ARG A 180 -8.32 -6.99 -3.81
CA ARG A 180 -9.47 -6.92 -4.71
C ARG A 180 -9.92 -5.48 -4.87
N LEU A 181 -9.92 -4.96 -6.10
CA LEU A 181 -10.34 -3.59 -6.39
C LEU A 181 -11.85 -3.45 -6.62
N GLY A 182 -12.50 -4.50 -7.05
CA GLY A 182 -13.94 -4.51 -7.33
C GLY A 182 -14.36 -5.88 -7.82
N GLY A 183 -15.59 -6.09 -8.19
CA GLY A 183 -16.21 -7.33 -8.62
C GLY A 183 -15.28 -8.46 -9.08
N ASP A 184 -14.67 -8.28 -10.25
CA ASP A 184 -13.75 -9.20 -10.94
C ASP A 184 -12.33 -8.65 -11.07
N GLU A 185 -12.01 -7.51 -10.42
CA GLU A 185 -10.73 -6.83 -10.53
C GLU A 185 -9.83 -7.13 -9.32
N PHE A 186 -8.58 -7.53 -9.59
CA PHE A 186 -7.52 -7.71 -8.61
C PHE A 186 -6.37 -6.74 -8.87
N ALA A 187 -5.59 -6.44 -7.82
CA ALA A 187 -4.35 -5.71 -7.95
C ALA A 187 -3.23 -6.39 -7.16
N LEU A 188 -2.01 -6.32 -7.68
CA LEU A 188 -0.83 -6.87 -7.04
C LEU A 188 0.26 -5.79 -6.96
N LEU A 189 0.81 -5.64 -5.77
CA LEU A 189 1.97 -4.77 -5.50
C LEU A 189 3.19 -5.66 -5.30
N LEU A 190 4.15 -5.58 -6.20
CA LEU A 190 5.34 -6.43 -6.22
C LEU A 190 6.60 -5.59 -6.02
N TRP A 191 7.50 -6.05 -5.14
CA TRP A 191 8.73 -5.34 -4.81
C TRP A 191 9.92 -5.78 -5.65
N ASN A 192 10.82 -4.83 -5.94
CA ASN A 192 12.11 -5.08 -6.61
C ASN A 192 11.97 -5.81 -7.95
N LEU A 193 11.08 -5.35 -8.81
CA LEU A 193 10.92 -5.84 -10.17
C LEU A 193 11.27 -4.76 -11.19
N SER A 194 11.94 -5.15 -12.25
CA SER A 194 12.06 -4.33 -13.47
C SER A 194 10.74 -4.36 -14.24
N GLU A 195 10.56 -3.43 -15.17
CA GLU A 195 9.38 -3.41 -16.05
C GLU A 195 9.23 -4.71 -16.86
N THR A 196 10.36 -5.24 -17.36
CA THR A 196 10.39 -6.50 -18.10
C THR A 196 9.97 -7.67 -17.23
N ASP A 197 10.51 -7.78 -16.01
CA ASP A 197 10.15 -8.85 -15.08
C ASP A 197 8.70 -8.73 -14.61
N ALA A 198 8.20 -7.51 -14.45
CA ALA A 198 6.81 -7.27 -14.07
C ALA A 198 5.85 -7.71 -15.19
N LYS A 199 6.16 -7.42 -16.46
CA LYS A 199 5.39 -7.90 -17.61
C LYS A 199 5.43 -9.43 -17.73
N ALA A 200 6.59 -10.03 -17.53
CA ALA A 200 6.72 -11.49 -17.50
C ALA A 200 5.89 -12.11 -16.35
N LYS A 201 5.92 -11.48 -15.18
CA LYS A 201 5.13 -11.94 -14.03
C LYS A 201 3.63 -11.80 -14.26
N ALA A 202 3.17 -10.72 -14.89
CA ALA A 202 1.78 -10.54 -15.29
C ALA A 202 1.31 -11.66 -16.25
N ALA A 203 2.13 -12.00 -17.25
CA ALA A 203 1.84 -13.12 -18.16
C ALA A 203 1.76 -14.48 -17.43
N ILE A 204 2.61 -14.70 -16.42
CA ILE A 204 2.54 -15.91 -15.57
C ILE A 204 1.23 -15.95 -14.79
N PHE A 205 0.74 -14.83 -14.25
CA PHE A 205 -0.55 -14.78 -13.57
C PHE A 205 -1.71 -15.03 -14.52
N GLU A 206 -1.70 -14.41 -15.72
CA GLU A 206 -2.70 -14.69 -16.75
C GLU A 206 -2.75 -16.19 -17.07
N GLN A 207 -1.59 -16.81 -17.32
CA GLN A 207 -1.51 -18.23 -17.64
C GLN A 207 -1.99 -19.11 -16.50
N ALA A 208 -1.58 -18.80 -15.25
CA ALA A 208 -2.00 -19.57 -14.08
C ALA A 208 -3.52 -19.55 -13.86
N ILE A 209 -4.18 -18.44 -14.22
CA ILE A 209 -5.65 -18.33 -14.15
C ILE A 209 -6.30 -19.04 -15.34
N ASP A 210 -5.73 -18.91 -16.54
CA ASP A 210 -6.21 -19.59 -17.75
C ASP A 210 -6.15 -21.14 -17.61
N ASP A 211 -5.24 -21.65 -16.79
CA ASP A 211 -5.07 -23.09 -16.54
C ASP A 211 -6.05 -23.62 -15.48
N LEU A 212 -6.78 -22.73 -14.76
CA LEU A 212 -7.81 -23.15 -13.82
C LEU A 212 -9.01 -23.75 -14.55
N SER A 213 -9.45 -24.90 -14.06
CA SER A 213 -10.64 -25.60 -14.53
C SER A 213 -11.59 -25.83 -13.36
N PHE A 214 -12.85 -25.55 -13.58
CA PHE A 214 -13.93 -25.72 -12.59
C PHE A 214 -14.97 -26.70 -13.14
N THR A 215 -15.66 -27.39 -12.26
CA THR A 215 -16.77 -28.27 -12.66
C THR A 215 -18.03 -27.87 -11.91
N PHE A 216 -19.00 -27.30 -12.62
CA PHE A 216 -20.29 -26.91 -12.06
C PHE A 216 -21.42 -27.70 -12.74
N ARG A 217 -22.22 -28.41 -11.94
CA ARG A 217 -23.33 -29.25 -12.43
C ARG A 217 -22.90 -30.24 -13.52
N GLY A 218 -21.69 -30.80 -13.40
CA GLY A 218 -21.13 -31.73 -14.39
C GLY A 218 -20.58 -31.10 -15.67
N GLN A 219 -20.56 -29.76 -15.78
CA GLN A 219 -20.00 -29.04 -16.91
C GLN A 219 -18.63 -28.43 -16.55
N HIS A 220 -17.67 -28.59 -17.46
CA HIS A 220 -16.34 -27.98 -17.31
C HIS A 220 -16.37 -26.51 -17.75
N VAL A 221 -15.84 -25.64 -16.89
CA VAL A 221 -15.81 -24.19 -17.09
C VAL A 221 -14.38 -23.70 -16.84
N THR A 222 -13.90 -22.80 -17.67
CA THR A 222 -12.61 -22.12 -17.52
C THR A 222 -12.81 -20.64 -17.28
N ALA A 223 -11.99 -20.07 -16.42
CA ALA A 223 -11.83 -18.62 -16.29
C ALA A 223 -10.66 -18.15 -17.17
N GLY A 224 -10.42 -16.88 -17.20
CA GLY A 224 -9.24 -16.25 -17.79
C GLY A 224 -8.98 -14.95 -17.09
N ALA A 225 -7.83 -14.31 -17.39
CA ALA A 225 -7.54 -13.01 -16.86
C ALA A 225 -6.77 -12.16 -17.87
N SER A 226 -6.97 -10.84 -17.81
CA SER A 226 -6.24 -9.84 -18.57
C SER A 226 -5.52 -8.92 -17.61
N ALA A 227 -4.20 -8.75 -17.76
CA ALA A 227 -3.37 -7.99 -16.85
C ALA A 227 -2.72 -6.77 -17.49
N GLY A 228 -2.62 -5.67 -16.73
CA GLY A 228 -1.86 -4.48 -17.09
C GLY A 228 -0.84 -4.13 -16.02
N VAL A 229 0.27 -3.52 -16.41
CA VAL A 229 1.43 -3.26 -15.56
C VAL A 229 1.76 -1.77 -15.55
N ALA A 230 2.01 -1.22 -14.37
CA ALA A 230 2.66 0.08 -14.18
C ALA A 230 3.93 -0.08 -13.35
N GLN A 231 5.02 0.57 -13.78
CA GLN A 231 6.28 0.56 -13.02
C GLN A 231 6.21 1.53 -11.87
N LEU A 232 6.68 1.11 -10.69
CA LEU A 232 6.70 1.93 -9.48
C LEU A 232 8.13 2.32 -9.08
N GLY A 233 8.29 3.56 -8.62
CA GLY A 233 9.56 4.11 -8.17
C GLY A 233 9.42 5.41 -7.39
N ALA A 234 10.54 6.10 -7.21
CA ALA A 234 10.61 7.32 -6.38
C ALA A 234 9.74 8.51 -6.86
N GLN A 235 9.31 8.52 -8.11
CA GLN A 235 8.49 9.60 -8.70
C GLN A 235 7.03 9.18 -8.94
N SER A 236 6.67 7.95 -8.57
CA SER A 236 5.31 7.42 -8.77
C SER A 236 4.29 8.11 -7.88
N ASP A 237 3.07 8.18 -8.40
CA ASP A 237 1.85 8.59 -7.70
C ASP A 237 0.85 7.45 -7.75
N ALA A 238 0.13 7.18 -6.65
CA ALA A 238 -0.73 6.01 -6.54
C ALA A 238 -1.92 6.03 -7.52
N VAL A 239 -2.53 7.20 -7.71
CA VAL A 239 -3.68 7.35 -8.63
C VAL A 239 -3.23 7.13 -10.06
N ARG A 240 -2.15 7.79 -10.47
CA ARG A 240 -1.59 7.64 -11.82
C ARG A 240 -1.12 6.22 -12.11
N ALA A 241 -0.51 5.55 -11.14
CA ALA A 241 -0.06 4.17 -11.31
C ALA A 241 -1.25 3.21 -11.52
N LEU A 242 -2.36 3.41 -10.80
CA LEU A 242 -3.59 2.65 -11.02
C LEU A 242 -4.18 2.93 -12.40
N GLU A 243 -4.26 4.19 -12.82
CA GLU A 243 -4.75 4.57 -14.15
C GLU A 243 -3.89 4.00 -15.27
N GLU A 244 -2.57 4.01 -15.12
CA GLU A 244 -1.62 3.45 -16.10
C GLU A 244 -1.75 1.93 -16.23
N ALA A 245 -1.83 1.23 -15.09
CA ALA A 245 -2.01 -0.22 -15.07
C ALA A 245 -3.38 -0.62 -15.65
N ASP A 246 -4.45 0.11 -15.31
CA ASP A 246 -5.80 -0.12 -15.83
C ASP A 246 -5.87 0.08 -17.35
N ALA A 247 -5.29 1.18 -17.86
CA ALA A 247 -5.22 1.43 -19.29
C ALA A 247 -4.46 0.30 -20.04
N ALA A 248 -3.35 -0.18 -19.48
CA ALA A 248 -2.58 -1.30 -20.05
C ALA A 248 -3.40 -2.60 -20.02
N MET A 249 -4.13 -2.87 -18.95
CA MET A 249 -5.02 -4.03 -18.80
C MET A 249 -6.15 -3.97 -19.85
N TYR A 250 -6.77 -2.81 -20.05
CA TYR A 250 -7.84 -2.64 -21.03
C TYR A 250 -7.35 -2.95 -22.45
N VAL A 251 -6.17 -2.48 -22.83
CA VAL A 251 -5.53 -2.82 -24.12
C VAL A 251 -5.31 -4.34 -24.22
N ARG A 252 -4.78 -4.96 -23.19
CA ARG A 252 -4.54 -6.42 -23.14
C ARG A 252 -5.85 -7.20 -23.30
N LYS A 253 -6.91 -6.77 -22.59
CA LYS A 253 -8.25 -7.37 -22.65
C LYS A 253 -8.85 -7.30 -24.07
N ALA A 254 -8.66 -6.17 -24.76
CA ALA A 254 -9.09 -6.01 -26.15
C ALA A 254 -8.37 -7.01 -27.08
N HIS A 255 -7.06 -7.16 -26.96
CA HIS A 255 -6.28 -8.13 -27.72
C HIS A 255 -6.74 -9.57 -27.46
N ARG A 256 -6.94 -9.96 -26.21
CA ARG A 256 -7.38 -11.31 -25.83
C ARG A 256 -8.77 -11.67 -26.35
N ARG A 257 -9.67 -10.70 -26.55
CA ARG A 257 -10.99 -10.94 -27.17
C ARG A 257 -10.92 -11.35 -28.65
N HIS A 258 -9.85 -10.96 -29.33
CA HIS A 258 -9.59 -11.25 -30.73
C HIS A 258 -8.69 -12.47 -30.97
N GLU A 259 -8.04 -13.01 -29.94
CA GLU A 259 -7.24 -14.23 -30.03
C GLU A 259 -8.15 -15.45 -30.17
N PRO A 260 -8.05 -16.23 -31.26
CA PRO A 260 -8.83 -17.47 -31.42
C PRO A 260 -8.35 -18.48 -30.36
N ARG A 261 -9.20 -18.72 -29.37
CA ARG A 261 -8.91 -19.73 -28.34
C ARG A 261 -9.37 -21.09 -28.80
N ILE A 262 -8.56 -21.78 -29.59
CA ILE A 262 -8.69 -23.21 -29.80
C ILE A 262 -7.91 -23.90 -28.66
N ARG A 263 -8.58 -24.19 -27.55
CA ARG A 263 -8.12 -25.24 -26.63
C ARG A 263 -8.87 -26.52 -27.04
N LEU A 264 -8.21 -27.38 -27.79
CA LEU A 264 -8.59 -28.78 -27.90
C LEU A 264 -8.38 -29.39 -26.52
N VAL A 265 -9.46 -29.60 -25.78
CA VAL A 265 -9.43 -30.48 -24.61
C VAL A 265 -9.35 -31.88 -25.18
N SER A 266 -8.14 -32.45 -25.22
CA SER A 266 -7.94 -33.86 -25.55
C SER A 266 -8.57 -34.67 -24.43
N SER A 267 -9.52 -35.50 -24.80
CA SER A 267 -10.20 -36.50 -23.97
C SER A 267 -9.22 -37.48 -23.41
#